data_a3a16dcdfe3cfeb8853e35fe24aec203
#
_entry.id   a3a16dcdfe3cfeb8853e35fe24aec203
#
_cell.length_a   1.000
_cell.length_b   1.000
_cell.length_c   1.000
_cell.angle_alpha   90.00
_cell.angle_beta   90.00
_cell.angle_gamma   90.00
#
_symmetry.space_group_name_H-M   'P 1'
#
loop_
_entity.id
_entity.type
_entity.pdbx_description
1 polymer ?
#
loop_
_entity_poly.entity_id
_entity_poly.type
_entity_poly.pdbx_seq_one_letter_code
_entity_poly.pdbx_strand_id
1 'polypeptide(L)'
;EQWSIVGDTYILGHPLPKTLVYSEFNNLANKENNKSIYDKHCGLNNCYITYGHDEYLYNILLSNKTKLPKEALYIIRYHSLYTWHKNREYTELQNEYDKTMKGYVKLFNLSDLYSKNSKIYSDMEINELNKYYQQIIDKYLPKYMFY
;
A
#
# COMPACT_ATOMS: atom_id res chain seq x y z
N GLU A 1 17.52 5.53 7.53
CA GLU A 1 16.33 5.87 6.74
C GLU A 1 15.30 4.76 6.90
N GLN A 2 14.01 5.10 6.93
CA GLN A 2 12.94 4.16 7.32
C GLN A 2 12.83 2.96 6.39
N TRP A 3 12.95 3.14 5.09
CA TRP A 3 12.88 2.05 4.12
C TRP A 3 14.01 1.03 4.26
N SER A 4 15.17 1.43 4.73
CA SER A 4 16.30 0.52 4.98
C SER A 4 16.09 -0.36 6.21
N ILE A 5 15.12 -0.02 7.06
CA ILE A 5 14.75 -0.77 8.24
C ILE A 5 13.58 -1.71 7.97
N VAL A 6 12.57 -1.24 7.21
CA VAL A 6 11.34 -2.02 6.95
C VAL A 6 11.38 -2.84 5.66
N GLY A 7 12.33 -2.55 4.77
CA GLY A 7 12.48 -3.24 3.49
C GLY A 7 11.38 -2.92 2.47
N ASP A 8 11.43 -3.63 1.34
CA ASP A 8 10.43 -3.49 0.27
C ASP A 8 9.17 -4.29 0.56
N THR A 9 8.04 -3.80 0.05
CA THR A 9 6.78 -4.54 0.04
C THR A 9 6.78 -5.54 -1.12
N TYR A 10 6.53 -6.81 -0.83
CA TYR A 10 6.43 -7.90 -1.82
C TYR A 10 5.46 -8.99 -1.36
N ILE A 11 5.11 -9.90 -2.27
CA ILE A 11 4.16 -11.01 -2.01
C ILE A 11 4.92 -12.22 -1.45
N LEU A 12 4.52 -12.66 -0.26
CA LEU A 12 5.06 -13.86 0.40
C LEU A 12 4.51 -15.11 -0.30
N GLY A 13 5.33 -16.17 -0.39
CA GLY A 13 4.92 -17.39 -1.06
C GLY A 13 4.90 -17.33 -2.60
N HIS A 14 5.48 -16.28 -3.16
CA HIS A 14 5.72 -16.09 -4.58
C HIS A 14 7.22 -15.83 -4.83
N PRO A 15 7.79 -16.19 -5.98
CA PRO A 15 9.15 -15.83 -6.31
C PRO A 15 9.43 -14.34 -6.13
N LEU A 16 10.57 -14.02 -5.55
CA LEU A 16 10.93 -12.62 -5.31
C LEU A 16 11.09 -11.87 -6.64
N PRO A 17 10.51 -10.66 -6.76
CA PRO A 17 10.64 -9.85 -7.96
C PRO A 17 12.08 -9.45 -8.23
N LYS A 18 12.45 -9.41 -9.49
CA LYS A 18 13.76 -8.91 -9.91
C LYS A 18 13.92 -7.40 -9.76
N THR A 19 12.82 -6.71 -9.59
CA THR A 19 12.77 -5.24 -9.49
C THR A 19 12.75 -4.73 -8.05
N LEU A 20 12.97 -5.61 -7.05
CA LEU A 20 13.25 -5.22 -5.68
C LEU A 20 14.56 -4.44 -5.59
N VAL A 21 14.63 -3.50 -4.66
CA VAL A 21 15.88 -2.79 -4.35
C VAL A 21 16.90 -3.81 -3.84
N TYR A 22 18.10 -3.78 -4.38
CA TYR A 22 19.17 -4.74 -4.07
C TYR A 22 18.82 -6.21 -4.37
N SER A 23 18.02 -6.45 -5.41
CA SER A 23 17.62 -7.81 -5.81
C SER A 23 18.81 -8.75 -6.12
N GLU A 24 19.97 -8.20 -6.46
CA GLU A 24 21.22 -8.93 -6.68
C GLU A 24 21.72 -9.68 -5.44
N PHE A 25 21.35 -9.25 -4.24
CA PHE A 25 21.69 -9.93 -2.99
C PHE A 25 20.69 -11.05 -2.60
N ASN A 26 19.58 -11.20 -3.33
CA ASN A 26 18.56 -12.20 -3.06
C ASN A 26 18.88 -13.61 -3.60
N ASN A 27 20.12 -13.85 -4.05
CA ASN A 27 20.53 -15.11 -4.69
C ASN A 27 20.34 -16.38 -3.81
N LEU A 28 20.30 -16.23 -2.51
CA LEU A 28 20.10 -17.36 -1.58
C LEU A 28 18.62 -17.73 -1.45
N ALA A 29 17.72 -16.76 -1.46
CA ALA A 29 16.27 -16.99 -1.33
C ALA A 29 15.64 -17.57 -2.62
N ASN A 30 16.25 -17.31 -3.77
CA ASN A 30 15.70 -17.74 -5.07
C ASN A 30 16.00 -19.20 -5.44
N LYS A 31 16.89 -19.89 -4.73
CA LYS A 31 17.25 -21.26 -5.09
C LYS A 31 16.26 -22.31 -4.65
N GLU A 32 15.49 -22.09 -3.61
CA GLU A 32 14.62 -23.11 -3.02
C GLU A 32 13.12 -22.94 -3.34
N ASN A 33 12.64 -21.76 -3.72
CA ASN A 33 11.21 -21.48 -3.93
C ASN A 33 10.91 -20.75 -5.25
N ASN A 34 11.11 -21.41 -6.38
CA ASN A 34 10.77 -20.85 -7.69
C ASN A 34 9.30 -21.04 -8.10
N LYS A 35 8.45 -21.51 -7.19
CA LYS A 35 7.02 -21.73 -7.48
C LYS A 35 6.16 -20.86 -6.58
N SER A 36 5.16 -20.23 -7.20
CA SER A 36 4.09 -19.56 -6.49
C SER A 36 3.20 -20.57 -5.77
N ILE A 37 2.76 -20.24 -4.55
CA ILE A 37 1.69 -20.98 -3.86
C ILE A 37 0.29 -20.54 -4.31
N TYR A 38 0.20 -19.52 -5.15
CA TYR A 38 -1.05 -18.92 -5.61
C TYR A 38 -1.37 -19.35 -7.04
N ASP A 39 -2.67 -19.51 -7.32
CA ASP A 39 -3.17 -19.70 -8.66
C ASP A 39 -3.09 -18.42 -9.47
N LYS A 40 -2.98 -18.56 -10.80
CA LYS A 40 -3.06 -17.43 -11.73
C LYS A 40 -4.40 -16.72 -11.56
N HIS A 41 -4.35 -15.39 -11.56
CA HIS A 41 -5.52 -14.51 -11.45
C HIS A 41 -6.33 -14.68 -10.16
N CYS A 42 -5.71 -15.20 -9.10
CA CYS A 42 -6.34 -15.33 -7.78
C CYS A 42 -6.79 -13.99 -7.21
N GLY A 43 -6.15 -12.90 -7.61
CA GLY A 43 -6.35 -11.57 -7.06
C GLY A 43 -5.43 -11.28 -5.88
N LEU A 44 -4.89 -10.05 -5.83
CA LEU A 44 -3.91 -9.66 -4.81
C LEU A 44 -4.49 -9.71 -3.39
N ASN A 45 -5.80 -9.52 -3.24
CA ASN A 45 -6.44 -9.63 -1.93
C ASN A 45 -6.37 -11.04 -1.31
N ASN A 46 -6.12 -12.06 -2.12
CA ASN A 46 -5.92 -13.45 -1.70
C ASN A 46 -4.44 -13.81 -1.50
N CYS A 47 -3.55 -12.83 -1.62
CA CYS A 47 -2.12 -13.00 -1.41
C CYS A 47 -1.71 -12.40 -0.06
N TYR A 48 -0.72 -13.03 0.56
CA TYR A 48 -0.04 -12.48 1.73
C TYR A 48 1.05 -11.52 1.26
N ILE A 49 1.05 -10.31 1.78
CA ILE A 49 2.13 -9.35 1.55
C ILE A 49 3.00 -9.22 2.80
N THR A 50 4.21 -8.71 2.64
CA THR A 50 5.08 -8.39 3.78
C THR A 50 4.36 -7.47 4.75
N TYR A 51 4.51 -7.73 6.06
CA TYR A 51 3.82 -6.98 7.11
C TYR A 51 4.54 -5.66 7.37
N GLY A 52 4.34 -4.69 6.47
CA GLY A 52 4.82 -3.32 6.56
C GLY A 52 3.75 -2.36 7.10
N HIS A 53 4.03 -1.05 7.02
CA HIS A 53 3.12 0.03 7.47
C HIS A 53 1.76 0.00 6.75
N ASP A 54 1.74 -0.40 5.50
CA ASP A 54 0.59 -0.52 4.62
C ASP A 54 -0.36 -1.64 5.06
N GLU A 55 0.13 -2.88 5.22
CA GLU A 55 -0.67 -4.02 5.69
C GLU A 55 -1.09 -3.83 7.15
N TYR A 56 -0.22 -3.25 7.98
CA TYR A 56 -0.55 -2.92 9.36
C TYR A 56 -1.72 -1.94 9.47
N LEU A 57 -1.63 -0.80 8.78
CA LEU A 57 -2.70 0.21 8.80
C LEU A 57 -4.00 -0.32 8.19
N TYR A 58 -3.91 -1.08 7.09
CA TYR A 58 -5.06 -1.71 6.47
C TYR A 58 -5.82 -2.61 7.47
N ASN A 59 -5.11 -3.46 8.21
CA ASN A 59 -5.71 -4.35 9.20
C ASN A 59 -6.34 -3.58 10.38
N ILE A 60 -5.70 -2.51 10.86
CA ILE A 60 -6.28 -1.63 11.89
C ILE A 60 -7.61 -1.05 11.38
N LEU A 61 -7.63 -0.49 10.17
CA LEU A 61 -8.83 0.13 9.62
C LEU A 61 -9.98 -0.87 9.45
N LEU A 62 -9.69 -2.09 9.01
CA LEU A 62 -10.69 -3.16 8.92
C LEU A 62 -11.23 -3.57 10.29
N SER A 63 -10.35 -3.80 11.26
CA SER A 63 -10.72 -4.23 12.62
C SER A 63 -11.58 -3.18 13.32
N ASN A 64 -11.34 -1.91 13.04
CA ASN A 64 -12.11 -0.80 13.58
C ASN A 64 -13.36 -0.44 12.75
N LYS A 65 -13.70 -1.24 11.75
CA LYS A 65 -14.91 -1.06 10.91
C LYS A 65 -15.03 0.34 10.32
N THR A 66 -13.93 0.86 9.77
CA THR A 66 -13.90 2.16 9.11
C THR A 66 -14.97 2.26 8.01
N LYS A 67 -15.47 3.47 7.76
CA LYS A 67 -16.36 3.78 6.63
C LYS A 67 -15.62 4.21 5.37
N LEU A 68 -14.30 4.05 5.33
CA LEU A 68 -13.51 4.33 4.13
C LEU A 68 -14.01 3.47 2.95
N PRO A 69 -14.09 4.05 1.75
CA PRO A 69 -14.43 3.28 0.56
C PRO A 69 -13.36 2.22 0.28
N LYS A 70 -13.76 1.15 -0.38
CA LYS A 70 -12.87 0.03 -0.70
C LYS A 70 -11.64 0.44 -1.53
N GLU A 71 -11.79 1.47 -2.35
CA GLU A 71 -10.71 2.06 -3.15
C GLU A 71 -9.63 2.66 -2.24
N ALA A 72 -10.03 3.38 -1.18
CA ALA A 72 -9.09 3.96 -0.22
C ALA A 72 -8.37 2.86 0.59
N LEU A 73 -9.09 1.85 1.03
CA LEU A 73 -8.50 0.70 1.72
C LEU A 73 -7.52 -0.06 0.82
N TYR A 74 -7.86 -0.21 -0.45
CA TYR A 74 -6.98 -0.84 -1.43
C TYR A 74 -5.71 -0.01 -1.67
N ILE A 75 -5.83 1.31 -1.79
CA ILE A 75 -4.69 2.23 -1.88
C ILE A 75 -3.78 2.05 -0.65
N ILE A 76 -4.34 2.12 0.54
CA ILE A 76 -3.58 1.99 1.80
C ILE A 76 -2.77 0.69 1.81
N ARG A 77 -3.37 -0.42 1.38
CA ARG A 77 -2.74 -1.74 1.41
C ARG A 77 -1.63 -1.90 0.36
N TYR A 78 -1.75 -1.26 -0.81
CA TYR A 78 -0.90 -1.57 -1.96
C TYR A 78 -0.08 -0.39 -2.51
N HIS A 79 -0.13 0.79 -1.88
CA HIS A 79 0.62 1.96 -2.38
C HIS A 79 2.14 1.74 -2.40
N SER A 80 2.67 0.94 -1.48
CA SER A 80 4.10 0.61 -1.42
C SER A 80 4.49 -0.60 -2.29
N LEU A 81 3.53 -1.32 -2.91
CA LEU A 81 3.83 -2.45 -3.78
C LEU A 81 4.28 -1.98 -5.16
N TYR A 82 5.40 -1.22 -5.20
CA TYR A 82 5.97 -0.64 -6.42
C TYR A 82 6.31 -1.68 -7.48
N THR A 83 6.75 -2.83 -7.07
CA THR A 83 7.05 -3.96 -7.95
C THR A 83 5.85 -4.31 -8.83
N TRP A 84 4.62 -4.26 -8.29
CA TRP A 84 3.41 -4.50 -9.04
C TRP A 84 2.97 -3.29 -9.87
N HIS A 85 2.69 -2.15 -9.24
CA HIS A 85 2.00 -1.07 -9.95
C HIS A 85 2.93 -0.22 -10.83
N LYS A 86 4.24 -0.18 -10.54
CA LYS A 86 5.25 0.54 -11.31
C LYS A 86 6.02 -0.39 -12.25
N ASN A 87 6.49 -1.55 -11.75
CA ASN A 87 7.43 -2.41 -12.44
C ASN A 87 6.79 -3.60 -13.15
N ARG A 88 5.46 -3.75 -13.09
CA ARG A 88 4.67 -4.79 -13.78
C ARG A 88 4.93 -6.24 -13.32
N GLU A 89 5.53 -6.44 -12.16
CA GLU A 89 5.59 -7.75 -11.53
C GLU A 89 4.19 -8.18 -11.04
N TYR A 90 4.00 -9.46 -10.71
CA TYR A 90 2.76 -10.03 -10.18
C TYR A 90 1.53 -9.87 -11.09
N THR A 91 1.73 -9.60 -12.39
CA THR A 91 0.62 -9.43 -13.34
C THR A 91 -0.17 -10.73 -13.55
N GLU A 92 0.47 -11.87 -13.34
CA GLU A 92 -0.14 -13.20 -13.40
C GLU A 92 -1.05 -13.51 -12.21
N LEU A 93 -0.87 -12.82 -11.08
CA LEU A 93 -1.71 -12.96 -9.88
C LEU A 93 -2.92 -12.04 -9.92
N GLN A 94 -2.81 -10.86 -10.59
CA GLN A 94 -3.86 -9.86 -10.61
C GLN A 94 -5.12 -10.35 -11.33
N ASN A 95 -6.28 -10.04 -10.76
CA ASN A 95 -7.59 -10.21 -11.39
C ASN A 95 -8.14 -8.90 -11.97
N GLU A 96 -9.36 -8.89 -12.49
CA GLU A 96 -9.98 -7.68 -13.08
C GLU A 96 -10.23 -6.58 -12.05
N TYR A 97 -10.52 -6.94 -10.80
CA TYR A 97 -10.66 -5.97 -9.72
C TYR A 97 -9.33 -5.25 -9.45
N ASP A 98 -8.22 -5.98 -9.37
CA ASP A 98 -6.89 -5.41 -9.18
C ASP A 98 -6.49 -4.48 -10.31
N LYS A 99 -6.83 -4.83 -11.56
CA LYS A 99 -6.57 -3.98 -12.73
C LYS A 99 -7.28 -2.63 -12.61
N THR A 100 -8.53 -2.65 -12.15
CA THR A 100 -9.31 -1.44 -11.90
C THR A 100 -8.68 -0.62 -10.78
N MET A 101 -8.38 -1.25 -9.65
CA MET A 101 -7.81 -0.61 -8.46
C MET A 101 -6.40 -0.05 -8.69
N LYS A 102 -5.62 -0.66 -9.59
CA LYS A 102 -4.28 -0.17 -9.96
C LYS A 102 -4.27 1.28 -10.44
N GLY A 103 -5.35 1.71 -11.10
CA GLY A 103 -5.52 3.11 -11.51
C GLY A 103 -5.54 4.06 -10.31
N TYR A 104 -6.28 3.72 -9.27
CA TYR A 104 -6.35 4.51 -8.04
C TYR A 104 -5.02 4.55 -7.28
N VAL A 105 -4.33 3.39 -7.16
CA VAL A 105 -3.00 3.32 -6.54
C VAL A 105 -2.00 4.22 -7.28
N LYS A 106 -1.98 4.18 -8.61
CA LYS A 106 -1.09 5.03 -9.41
C LYS A 106 -1.41 6.52 -9.26
N LEU A 107 -2.69 6.87 -9.21
CA LEU A 107 -3.12 8.25 -8.99
C LEU A 107 -2.67 8.77 -7.63
N PHE A 108 -2.85 7.98 -6.58
CA PHE A 108 -2.39 8.32 -5.22
C PHE A 108 -0.88 8.53 -5.18
N ASN A 109 -0.10 7.67 -5.82
CA ASN A 109 1.36 7.74 -5.82
C ASN A 109 1.92 9.03 -6.46
N LEU A 110 1.14 9.76 -7.26
CA LEU A 110 1.55 11.08 -7.77
C LEU A 110 1.67 12.12 -6.66
N SER A 111 0.97 11.94 -5.54
CA SER A 111 0.94 12.87 -4.40
C SER A 111 1.66 12.35 -3.16
N ASP A 112 1.93 11.05 -3.09
CA ASP A 112 2.44 10.37 -1.91
C ASP A 112 3.85 10.84 -1.49
N LEU A 113 4.79 10.90 -2.44
CA LEU A 113 6.20 11.20 -2.15
C LEU A 113 6.57 12.68 -2.31
N TYR A 114 5.79 13.48 -3.03
CA TYR A 114 6.19 14.81 -3.52
C TYR A 114 5.20 15.93 -3.23
N SER A 115 4.33 15.75 -2.25
CA SER A 115 3.38 16.79 -1.83
C SER A 115 4.02 17.92 -1.01
N LYS A 116 5.30 17.83 -0.68
CA LYS A 116 6.01 18.84 0.10
C LYS A 116 6.21 20.11 -0.74
N ASN A 117 5.72 21.20 -0.23
CA ASN A 117 6.02 22.54 -0.74
C ASN A 117 6.64 23.38 0.39
N SER A 118 7.27 24.50 0.02
CA SER A 118 7.89 25.43 0.97
C SER A 118 6.90 26.45 1.56
N LYS A 119 5.59 26.30 1.27
CA LYS A 119 4.58 27.24 1.80
C LYS A 119 4.50 27.10 3.31
N ILE A 120 4.70 28.21 4.01
CA ILE A 120 4.43 28.36 5.43
C ILE A 120 2.97 28.81 5.56
N TYR A 121 2.17 28.05 6.28
CA TYR A 121 0.76 28.39 6.54
C TYR A 121 0.65 29.26 7.79
N SER A 122 -0.23 30.26 7.75
CA SER A 122 -0.62 31.04 8.92
C SER A 122 -1.47 30.18 9.88
N ASP A 123 -1.54 30.58 11.15
CA ASP A 123 -2.38 29.89 12.15
C ASP A 123 -3.86 29.84 11.73
N MET A 124 -4.35 30.87 11.06
CA MET A 124 -5.71 30.91 10.54
C MET A 124 -5.92 29.83 9.45
N GLU A 125 -5.03 29.73 8.48
CA GLU A 125 -5.08 28.70 7.43
C GLU A 125 -4.98 27.29 8.04
N ILE A 126 -4.12 27.08 9.02
CA ILE A 126 -3.99 25.80 9.75
C ILE A 126 -5.30 25.45 10.45
N ASN A 127 -5.95 26.41 11.12
CA ASN A 127 -7.22 26.19 11.79
C ASN A 127 -8.36 25.85 10.82
N GLU A 128 -8.39 26.47 9.64
CA GLU A 128 -9.37 26.14 8.60
C GLU A 128 -9.12 24.74 8.03
N LEU A 129 -7.88 24.39 7.74
CA LEU A 129 -7.50 23.04 7.29
C LEU A 129 -7.85 21.98 8.33
N ASN A 130 -7.57 22.23 9.60
CA ASN A 130 -7.92 21.31 10.68
C ASN A 130 -9.43 21.07 10.75
N LYS A 131 -10.26 22.12 10.65
CA LYS A 131 -11.72 21.97 10.62
C LYS A 131 -12.19 21.14 9.42
N TYR A 132 -11.60 21.40 8.26
CA TYR A 132 -11.92 20.66 7.03
C TYR A 132 -11.58 19.18 7.16
N TYR A 133 -10.36 18.86 7.59
CA TYR A 133 -9.93 17.47 7.74
C TYR A 133 -10.65 16.75 8.89
N GLN A 134 -11.01 17.47 9.97
CA GLN A 134 -11.78 16.87 11.05
C GLN A 134 -13.14 16.35 10.56
N GLN A 135 -13.81 17.09 9.67
CA GLN A 135 -15.07 16.63 9.05
C GLN A 135 -14.88 15.33 8.24
N ILE A 136 -13.75 15.20 7.54
CA ILE A 136 -13.42 13.98 6.79
C ILE A 136 -13.15 12.81 7.76
N ILE A 137 -12.38 13.06 8.81
CA ILE A 137 -12.07 12.08 9.85
C ILE A 137 -13.37 11.57 10.48
N ASP A 138 -14.23 12.46 10.94
CA ASP A 138 -15.50 12.13 11.60
C ASP A 138 -16.46 11.35 10.67
N LYS A 139 -16.36 11.60 9.36
CA LYS A 139 -17.17 10.90 8.36
C LYS A 139 -16.74 9.44 8.17
N TYR A 140 -15.44 9.19 8.15
CA TYR A 140 -14.88 7.91 7.70
C TYR A 140 -14.29 7.05 8.81
N LEU A 141 -13.79 7.65 9.90
CA LEU A 141 -13.14 6.94 10.98
C LEU A 141 -14.00 6.92 12.24
N PRO A 142 -13.93 5.86 13.05
CA PRO A 142 -14.59 5.84 14.35
C PRO A 142 -13.87 6.80 15.31
N LYS A 143 -14.60 7.28 16.33
CA LYS A 143 -14.07 8.22 17.34
C LYS A 143 -12.87 7.67 18.10
N TYR A 144 -12.82 6.37 18.31
CA TYR A 144 -11.72 5.65 18.96
C TYR A 144 -11.28 4.51 18.05
N MET A 145 -9.98 4.32 17.91
CA MET A 145 -9.37 3.23 17.16
C MET A 145 -8.54 2.38 18.09
N PHE A 146 -8.66 1.06 17.94
CA PHE A 146 -7.86 0.07 18.65
C PHE A 146 -6.76 -0.43 17.69
N TYR A 147 -5.53 -0.59 18.18
CA TYR A 147 -4.36 -1.03 17.42
C TYR A 147 -3.46 -1.92 18.28
#